data_f75549be47c9c603df23c167e6e61cdc
#
_entry.id   f75549be47c9c603df23c167e6e61cdc
#
_cell.length_a   1.000
_cell.length_b   1.000
_cell.length_c   1.000
_cell.angle_alpha   90.00
_cell.angle_beta   90.00
_cell.angle_gamma   90.00
#
_symmetry.space_group_name_H-M   'P 1'
#
loop_
_entity.id
_entity.type
_entity.pdbx_description
1 polymer ?
#
loop_
_entity_poly.entity_id
_entity_poly.type
_entity_poly.pdbx_seq_one_letter_code
_entity_poly.pdbx_strand_id
1 'polypeptide(L)'
;KDTIDIAKREKKRQIRKYRWVLCILFVLFGVLIGYSVENIQKNYILEYHLCMNAVVESKGEVIYVRETDANGKNPGKVYRLAQDDAIPVTLPDGSAGSFKDIKEGQHIEIWYLGHRVLWKNAWIPGVEEVEITKEVKKDV
;
A
#
# COMPACT_ATOMS: atom_id res chain seq x y z
N LYS A 1 13.51 -31.61 60.04
CA LYS A 1 14.29 -30.78 59.13
C LYS A 1 14.37 -31.35 57.69
N ASP A 2 14.47 -32.66 57.53
CA ASP A 2 14.59 -33.29 56.23
C ASP A 2 13.30 -33.21 55.40
N THR A 3 12.14 -33.23 56.01
CA THR A 3 10.85 -33.11 55.36
C THR A 3 10.60 -31.70 54.76
N ILE A 4 11.11 -30.67 55.45
CA ILE A 4 11.00 -29.28 54.97
C ILE A 4 11.93 -29.05 53.79
N ASP A 5 13.12 -29.63 53.75
CA ASP A 5 14.06 -29.53 52.66
C ASP A 5 13.57 -30.25 51.40
N ILE A 6 12.93 -31.40 51.57
CA ILE A 6 12.30 -32.16 50.49
C ILE A 6 11.13 -31.36 49.89
N ALA A 7 10.29 -30.75 50.70
CA ALA A 7 9.17 -29.93 50.25
C ALA A 7 9.68 -28.68 49.48
N LYS A 8 10.74 -28.04 49.93
CA LYS A 8 11.38 -26.93 49.22
C LYS A 8 11.96 -27.34 47.87
N ARG A 9 12.58 -28.49 47.78
CA ARG A 9 13.11 -29.04 46.52
C ARG A 9 12.00 -29.37 45.54
N GLU A 10 10.89 -29.93 45.99
CA GLU A 10 9.74 -30.21 45.15
C GLU A 10 9.09 -28.93 44.64
N LYS A 11 8.95 -27.88 45.46
CA LYS A 11 8.48 -26.57 45.04
C LYS A 11 9.39 -25.98 43.95
N LYS A 12 10.71 -26.05 44.13
CA LYS A 12 11.66 -25.56 43.12
C LYS A 12 11.56 -26.34 41.79
N ARG A 13 11.33 -27.67 41.87
CA ARG A 13 11.12 -28.47 40.67
C ARG A 13 9.83 -28.09 39.93
N GLN A 14 8.75 -27.88 40.68
CA GLN A 14 7.48 -27.42 40.07
C GLN A 14 7.61 -26.05 39.43
N ILE A 15 8.26 -25.10 40.09
CA ILE A 15 8.51 -23.77 39.55
C ILE A 15 9.36 -23.86 38.27
N ARG A 16 10.37 -24.74 38.20
CA ARG A 16 11.15 -24.95 36.98
C ARG A 16 10.31 -25.52 35.84
N LYS A 17 9.43 -26.48 36.11
CA LYS A 17 8.50 -27.03 35.13
C LYS A 17 7.56 -25.93 34.59
N TYR A 18 6.99 -25.11 35.46
CA TYR A 18 6.11 -24.01 35.10
C TYR A 18 6.85 -22.91 34.29
N ARG A 19 8.10 -22.64 34.63
CA ARG A 19 8.92 -21.70 33.83
C ARG A 19 9.09 -22.16 32.39
N TRP A 20 9.36 -23.43 32.20
CA TRP A 20 9.49 -23.99 30.83
C TRP A 20 8.19 -23.91 30.07
N VAL A 21 7.08 -24.25 30.70
CA VAL A 21 5.75 -24.16 30.10
C VAL A 21 5.41 -22.70 29.76
N LEU A 22 5.68 -21.78 30.68
CA LEU A 22 5.48 -20.34 30.42
C LEU A 22 6.32 -19.83 29.26
N CYS A 23 7.58 -20.24 29.17
CA CYS A 23 8.45 -19.85 28.02
C CYS A 23 7.91 -20.39 26.70
N ILE A 24 7.48 -21.64 26.65
CA ILE A 24 6.89 -22.25 25.45
C ILE A 24 5.60 -21.52 25.07
N LEU A 25 4.73 -21.23 26.02
CA LEU A 25 3.49 -20.48 25.78
C LEU A 25 3.79 -19.06 25.28
N PHE A 26 4.81 -18.38 25.81
CA PHE A 26 5.21 -17.06 25.37
C PHE A 26 5.72 -17.07 23.93
N VAL A 27 6.52 -18.05 23.55
CA VAL A 27 7.03 -18.20 22.18
C VAL A 27 5.89 -18.51 21.22
N LEU A 28 4.99 -19.43 21.56
CA LEU A 28 3.82 -19.75 20.75
C LEU A 28 2.91 -18.53 20.55
N PHE A 29 2.67 -17.78 21.62
CA PHE A 29 1.85 -16.57 21.57
C PHE A 29 2.48 -15.49 20.69
N GLY A 30 3.80 -15.30 20.79
CA GLY A 30 4.56 -14.38 19.94
C GLY A 30 4.51 -14.76 18.46
N VAL A 31 4.64 -16.05 18.14
CA VAL A 31 4.52 -16.56 16.77
C VAL A 31 3.10 -16.33 16.21
N LEU A 32 2.07 -16.60 17.02
CA LEU A 32 0.68 -16.36 16.62
C LEU A 32 0.40 -14.87 16.37
N ILE A 33 0.89 -13.98 17.22
CA ILE A 33 0.74 -12.53 17.02
C ILE A 33 1.48 -12.08 15.75
N GLY A 34 2.71 -12.51 15.55
CA GLY A 34 3.48 -12.19 14.36
C GLY A 34 2.80 -12.65 13.07
N TYR A 35 2.29 -13.89 13.07
CA TYR A 35 1.53 -14.42 11.93
C TYR A 35 0.25 -13.63 11.67
N SER A 36 -0.49 -13.26 12.71
CA SER A 36 -1.71 -12.46 12.58
C SER A 36 -1.43 -11.06 12.04
N VAL A 37 -0.36 -10.41 12.48
CA VAL A 37 0.06 -9.09 11.99
C VAL A 37 0.44 -9.16 10.51
N GLU A 38 1.23 -10.15 10.09
CA GLU A 38 1.57 -10.35 8.68
C GLU A 38 0.32 -10.60 7.83
N ASN A 39 -0.60 -11.43 8.29
CA ASN A 39 -1.84 -11.72 7.60
C ASN A 39 -2.72 -10.47 7.46
N ILE A 40 -2.83 -9.68 8.50
CA ILE A 40 -3.57 -8.41 8.48
C ILE A 40 -2.91 -7.44 7.49
N GLN A 41 -1.60 -7.30 7.50
CA GLN A 41 -0.88 -6.44 6.55
C GLN A 41 -1.07 -6.90 5.11
N LYS A 42 -0.97 -8.20 4.82
CA LYS A 42 -1.21 -8.73 3.49
C LYS A 42 -2.63 -8.48 2.99
N ASN A 43 -3.63 -8.72 3.82
CA ASN A 43 -5.03 -8.62 3.42
C ASN A 43 -5.52 -7.19 3.32
N TYR A 44 -5.09 -6.30 4.20
CA TYR A 44 -5.56 -4.90 4.24
C TYR A 44 -4.74 -3.95 3.37
N ILE A 45 -3.44 -4.13 3.28
CA ILE A 45 -2.58 -3.24 2.49
C ILE A 45 -2.63 -3.58 1.00
N LEU A 46 -2.65 -4.87 0.63
CA LEU A 46 -2.74 -5.30 -0.77
C LEU A 46 -4.10 -5.04 -1.40
N GLU A 47 -5.17 -4.98 -0.61
CA GLU A 47 -6.53 -4.71 -1.09
C GLU A 47 -6.90 -3.22 -1.05
N TYR A 48 -6.00 -2.34 -0.60
CA TYR A 48 -6.28 -0.92 -0.49
C TYR A 48 -6.08 -0.24 -1.85
N HIS A 49 -7.20 -0.02 -2.54
CA HIS A 49 -7.23 0.68 -3.82
C HIS A 49 -7.37 2.18 -3.58
N LEU A 50 -6.44 2.95 -4.09
CA LEU A 50 -6.45 4.41 -3.98
C LEU A 50 -6.71 5.02 -5.35
N CYS A 51 -7.38 6.17 -5.35
CA CYS A 51 -7.64 6.95 -6.56
C CYS A 51 -7.04 8.34 -6.41
N MET A 52 -6.35 8.80 -7.44
CA MET A 52 -5.79 10.13 -7.51
C MET A 52 -6.36 10.87 -8.72
N ASN A 53 -6.85 12.08 -8.50
CA ASN A 53 -7.19 12.99 -9.60
C ASN A 53 -5.98 13.88 -9.89
N ALA A 54 -5.59 13.95 -11.14
CA ALA A 54 -4.42 14.68 -11.55
C ALA A 54 -4.58 15.30 -12.95
N VAL A 55 -3.72 16.27 -13.24
CA VAL A 55 -3.58 16.85 -14.59
C VAL A 55 -2.23 16.45 -15.13
N VAL A 56 -2.18 16.04 -16.38
CA VAL A 56 -0.93 15.69 -17.07
C VAL A 56 -0.15 16.97 -17.33
N GLU A 57 1.01 17.13 -16.70
CA GLU A 57 1.87 18.30 -16.91
C GLU A 57 2.78 18.15 -18.13
N SER A 58 3.38 16.99 -18.28
CA SER A 58 4.26 16.71 -19.40
C SER A 58 4.26 15.23 -19.74
N LYS A 59 4.50 14.92 -21.00
CA LYS A 59 4.57 13.56 -21.51
C LYS A 59 5.82 13.38 -22.35
N GLY A 60 6.70 12.52 -21.89
CA GLY A 60 7.90 12.08 -22.58
C GLY A 60 8.07 10.58 -22.37
N GLU A 61 9.27 10.13 -22.07
CA GLU A 61 9.49 8.75 -21.64
C GLU A 61 8.75 8.45 -20.33
N VAL A 62 8.60 9.48 -19.49
CA VAL A 62 7.86 9.44 -18.24
C VAL A 62 6.75 10.47 -18.30
N ILE A 63 5.57 10.12 -17.82
CA ILE A 63 4.46 11.06 -17.70
C ILE A 63 4.52 11.72 -16.34
N TYR A 64 4.57 13.05 -16.30
CA TYR A 64 4.51 13.82 -15.06
C TYR A 64 3.07 14.31 -14.87
N VAL A 65 2.52 14.03 -13.71
CA VAL A 65 1.15 14.38 -13.34
C VAL A 65 1.15 15.21 -12.07
N ARG A 66 0.31 16.24 -12.03
CA ARG A 66 0.11 17.10 -10.86
C ARG A 66 -1.22 16.76 -10.20
N GLU A 67 -1.17 16.43 -8.92
CA GLU A 67 -2.39 16.16 -8.17
C GLU A 67 -3.24 17.43 -8.02
N THR A 68 -4.52 17.33 -8.41
CA THR A 68 -5.46 18.47 -8.39
C THR A 68 -6.58 18.31 -7.41
N ASP A 69 -6.76 17.12 -6.84
CA ASP A 69 -7.90 16.81 -6.03
C ASP A 69 -7.84 17.51 -4.66
N ALA A 70 -8.92 18.21 -4.30
CA ALA A 70 -9.11 18.76 -2.97
C ALA A 70 -9.14 17.68 -1.87
N ASN A 71 -9.49 16.44 -2.22
CA ASN A 71 -9.45 15.29 -1.31
C ASN A 71 -8.05 14.65 -1.24
N GLY A 72 -7.16 15.03 -2.13
CA GLY A 72 -5.77 14.61 -2.10
C GLY A 72 -5.05 15.25 -0.92
N LYS A 73 -4.24 14.47 -0.23
CA LYS A 73 -3.49 14.94 0.94
C LYS A 73 -2.39 15.94 0.57
N ASN A 74 -1.98 16.00 -0.69
CA ASN A 74 -0.91 16.87 -1.17
C ASN A 74 -1.29 17.48 -2.54
N PRO A 75 -2.31 18.35 -2.58
CA PRO A 75 -2.68 18.98 -3.86
C PRO A 75 -1.53 19.81 -4.43
N GLY A 76 -1.33 19.72 -5.73
CA GLY A 76 -0.26 20.42 -6.43
C GLY A 76 1.08 19.69 -6.47
N LYS A 77 1.21 18.56 -5.81
CA LYS A 77 2.43 17.75 -5.88
C LYS A 77 2.52 17.02 -7.22
N VAL A 78 3.73 16.99 -7.78
CA VAL A 78 4.01 16.32 -9.06
C VAL A 78 4.49 14.90 -8.81
N TYR A 79 3.91 13.96 -9.55
CA TYR A 79 4.27 12.56 -9.49
C TYR A 79 4.68 12.03 -10.85
N ARG A 80 5.40 10.92 -10.86
CA ARG A 80 5.82 10.22 -12.07
C ARG A 80 4.94 9.01 -12.30
N LEU A 81 4.35 8.95 -13.49
CA LEU A 81 3.54 7.81 -13.94
C LEU A 81 4.34 7.01 -14.95
N ALA A 82 4.65 5.75 -14.65
CA ALA A 82 5.34 4.88 -15.58
C ALA A 82 4.39 4.46 -16.71
N GLN A 83 4.87 4.52 -17.93
CA GLN A 83 4.13 4.01 -19.09
C GLN A 83 4.28 2.51 -19.18
N ASP A 84 3.17 1.80 -19.09
CA ASP A 84 3.13 0.35 -19.19
C ASP A 84 1.90 -0.05 -20.02
N ASP A 85 2.14 -0.72 -21.14
CA ASP A 85 1.06 -1.14 -22.05
C ASP A 85 0.10 -2.15 -21.40
N ALA A 86 0.52 -2.81 -20.32
CA ALA A 86 -0.34 -3.71 -19.55
C ALA A 86 -1.37 -2.99 -18.69
N ILE A 87 -1.20 -1.69 -18.44
CA ILE A 87 -2.14 -0.90 -17.64
C ILE A 87 -3.29 -0.45 -18.55
N PRO A 88 -4.55 -0.78 -18.21
CA PRO A 88 -5.69 -0.33 -19.00
C PRO A 88 -5.90 1.17 -18.88
N VAL A 89 -6.16 1.82 -19.99
CA VAL A 89 -6.51 3.24 -20.09
C VAL A 89 -7.93 3.34 -20.61
N THR A 90 -8.77 4.10 -19.93
CA THR A 90 -10.16 4.36 -20.33
C THR A 90 -10.29 5.79 -20.85
N LEU A 91 -10.89 5.94 -22.01
CA LEU A 91 -11.14 7.25 -22.63
C LEU A 91 -12.37 7.93 -22.00
N PRO A 92 -12.57 9.24 -22.19
CA PRO A 92 -13.70 9.96 -21.61
C PRO A 92 -15.07 9.43 -22.03
N ASP A 93 -15.16 8.78 -23.18
CA ASP A 93 -16.40 8.14 -23.65
C ASP A 93 -16.63 6.75 -23.07
N GLY A 94 -15.72 6.25 -22.23
CA GLY A 94 -15.77 4.92 -21.63
C GLY A 94 -15.14 3.82 -22.46
N SER A 95 -14.64 4.13 -23.68
CA SER A 95 -13.96 3.13 -24.51
C SER A 95 -12.54 2.85 -24.04
N ALA A 96 -11.99 1.71 -24.44
CA ALA A 96 -10.62 1.34 -24.13
C ALA A 96 -9.64 2.17 -24.98
N GLY A 97 -8.62 2.70 -24.30
CA GLY A 97 -7.54 3.45 -24.94
C GLY A 97 -6.17 2.90 -24.56
N SER A 98 -5.15 3.71 -24.76
CA SER A 98 -3.78 3.37 -24.39
C SER A 98 -3.03 4.62 -23.89
N PHE A 99 -1.80 4.43 -23.39
CA PHE A 99 -0.98 5.58 -22.97
C PHE A 99 -0.72 6.59 -24.10
N LYS A 100 -0.85 6.19 -25.36
CA LYS A 100 -0.75 7.10 -26.51
C LYS A 100 -1.85 8.15 -26.53
N ASP A 101 -2.99 7.85 -25.93
CA ASP A 101 -4.14 8.76 -25.87
C ASP A 101 -4.02 9.78 -24.73
N ILE A 102 -3.06 9.58 -23.81
CA ILE A 102 -2.79 10.52 -22.74
C ILE A 102 -1.99 11.70 -23.29
N LYS A 103 -2.53 12.90 -23.13
CA LYS A 103 -1.93 14.15 -23.63
C LYS A 103 -1.76 15.16 -22.49
N GLU A 104 -0.83 16.08 -22.69
CA GLU A 104 -0.61 17.18 -21.74
C GLU A 104 -1.88 18.00 -21.55
N GLY A 105 -2.14 18.39 -20.30
CA GLY A 105 -3.30 19.19 -19.92
C GLY A 105 -4.59 18.40 -19.67
N GLN A 106 -4.61 17.11 -19.95
CA GLN A 106 -5.77 16.28 -19.66
C GLN A 106 -5.94 16.03 -18.17
N HIS A 107 -7.20 15.96 -17.74
CA HIS A 107 -7.53 15.47 -16.40
C HIS A 107 -7.66 13.97 -16.44
N ILE A 108 -6.95 13.29 -15.51
CA ILE A 108 -6.95 11.84 -15.39
C ILE A 108 -7.23 11.40 -13.97
N GLU A 109 -7.83 10.23 -13.82
CA GLU A 109 -7.93 9.50 -12.56
C GLU A 109 -7.00 8.32 -12.62
N ILE A 110 -6.15 8.18 -11.61
CA ILE A 110 -5.19 7.09 -11.52
C ILE A 110 -5.59 6.20 -10.34
N TRP A 111 -5.87 4.94 -10.65
CA TRP A 111 -6.15 3.92 -9.65
C TRP A 111 -4.87 3.15 -9.36
N TYR A 112 -4.45 3.11 -8.11
CA TYR A 112 -3.18 2.51 -7.73
C TYR A 112 -3.27 1.80 -6.37
N LEU A 113 -2.31 0.91 -6.11
CA LEU A 113 -2.18 0.18 -4.85
C LEU A 113 -1.02 0.74 -4.03
N GLY A 114 -1.20 0.81 -2.71
CA GLY A 114 -0.13 1.09 -1.78
C GLY A 114 -0.24 2.39 -1.01
N HIS A 115 0.79 2.68 -0.22
CA HIS A 115 0.86 3.88 0.61
C HIS A 115 1.70 4.97 -0.03
N ARG A 116 1.14 6.19 -0.11
CA ARG A 116 1.85 7.36 -0.63
C ARG A 116 3.14 7.69 0.12
N VAL A 117 3.18 7.39 1.41
CA VAL A 117 4.35 7.68 2.27
C VAL A 117 5.61 6.93 1.84
N LEU A 118 5.44 5.78 1.18
CA LEU A 118 6.55 4.93 0.74
C LEU A 118 6.96 5.17 -0.71
N TRP A 119 6.43 6.18 -1.38
CA TRP A 119 6.78 6.46 -2.76
C TRP A 119 8.20 7.02 -2.86
N LYS A 120 9.08 6.23 -3.43
CA LYS A 120 10.45 6.66 -3.73
C LYS A 120 10.47 7.46 -5.03
N ASN A 121 11.15 8.62 -5.03
CA ASN A 121 11.33 9.46 -6.21
C ASN A 121 10.01 9.92 -6.85
N ALA A 122 8.95 10.03 -6.06
CA ALA A 122 7.61 10.43 -6.51
C ALA A 122 6.97 9.55 -7.60
N TRP A 123 7.43 8.30 -7.77
CA TRP A 123 6.79 7.32 -8.62
C TRP A 123 5.50 6.82 -8.02
N ILE A 124 4.44 6.74 -8.82
CA ILE A 124 3.17 6.16 -8.39
C ILE A 124 3.30 4.64 -8.39
N PRO A 125 3.18 3.97 -7.23
CA PRO A 125 3.34 2.52 -7.17
C PRO A 125 2.06 1.78 -7.58
N GLY A 126 2.23 0.60 -8.17
CA GLY A 126 1.13 -0.33 -8.39
C GLY A 126 -0.06 0.24 -9.15
N VAL A 127 0.18 0.98 -10.22
CA VAL A 127 -0.90 1.54 -11.05
C VAL A 127 -1.72 0.42 -11.66
N GLU A 128 -3.02 0.41 -11.41
CA GLU A 128 -3.95 -0.60 -11.92
C GLU A 128 -4.69 -0.13 -13.16
N GLU A 129 -5.13 1.13 -13.17
CA GLU A 129 -5.95 1.70 -14.22
C GLU A 129 -5.76 3.20 -14.29
N VAL A 130 -5.84 3.76 -15.48
CA VAL A 130 -5.86 5.21 -15.74
C VAL A 130 -7.12 5.52 -16.52
N GLU A 131 -7.90 6.49 -16.04
CA GLU A 131 -9.09 6.98 -16.71
C GLU A 131 -8.89 8.44 -17.10
N ILE A 132 -9.09 8.75 -18.38
CA ILE A 132 -9.07 10.14 -18.88
C ILE A 132 -10.47 10.71 -18.66
N THR A 133 -10.61 11.69 -17.76
CA THR A 133 -11.90 12.24 -17.39
C THR A 133 -12.33 13.44 -18.21
N LYS A 134 -11.34 14.24 -18.63
CA LYS A 134 -11.61 15.40 -19.49
C LYS A 134 -10.51 15.54 -20.53
N GLU A 135 -10.92 15.72 -21.76
CA GLU A 135 -10.02 16.13 -22.83
C GLU A 135 -9.67 17.61 -22.69
N VAL A 136 -8.45 17.94 -23.17
CA VAL A 136 -8.07 19.34 -23.29
C VAL A 136 -9.03 20.00 -24.28
N LYS A 137 -9.88 20.90 -23.79
CA LYS A 137 -10.59 21.81 -24.70
C LYS A 137 -9.53 22.70 -25.34
N LYS A 138 -9.30 22.51 -26.63
CA LYS A 138 -8.58 23.50 -27.40
C LYS A 138 -9.44 24.74 -27.35
N ASP A 139 -9.08 25.71 -26.52
CA ASP A 139 -9.64 27.04 -26.60
C ASP A 139 -9.22 27.64 -27.96
N VAL A 140 -10.23 27.87 -28.71
CA VAL A 140 -10.09 28.53 -30.00
C VAL A 140 -9.63 29.97 -29.81
#